data_7bce050b23de539725e952decc6832b6
#
_entry.id   7bce050b23de539725e952decc6832b6
#
_cell.length_a   1.000
_cell.length_b   1.000
_cell.length_c   1.000
_cell.angle_alpha   90.00
_cell.angle_beta   90.00
_cell.angle_gamma   90.00
#
_symmetry.space_group_name_H-M   'P 1'
#
loop_
_entity.id
_entity.type
_entity.pdbx_description
1 polymer ?
#
loop_
_entity_poly.entity_id
_entity_poly.type
_entity_poly.pdbx_seq_one_letter_code
_entity_poly.pdbx_strand_id
1 'polypeptide(L)'
;KIGIIGLNGAGKSTLMKIIAGLEQPTQGDVVWSPGYTVGYLPQDPPLNEDKTVKENVMEGVQYVYDALKEYDEINDKFGLEEYYSDPDKMDKLMQRQAEVQDIIDATDAWNMDSKLERAMDALRCPPGDWAVTNLSGGERRRVALCRLLLQKPDVLLLDEPTNHLDAESIDWLEQHLQQYEGTVIAVTHDRYFLDDVSEWILELDRGEGIPWKGNYSSWLDQKTKRMAQEEK
;
A
#
# COMPACT_ATOMS: atom_id res chain seq x y z
N LYS A 1 -7.57 -8.64 -7.01
CA LYS A 1 -8.21 -7.40 -6.50
C LYS A 1 -9.59 -7.76 -5.95
N ILE A 2 -9.80 -7.54 -4.67
CA ILE A 2 -11.02 -7.94 -3.95
C ILE A 2 -11.69 -6.70 -3.36
N GLY A 3 -12.97 -6.49 -3.71
CA GLY A 3 -13.81 -5.51 -3.07
C GLY A 3 -14.68 -6.16 -1.99
N ILE A 4 -14.72 -5.56 -0.80
CA ILE A 4 -15.58 -6.02 0.29
C ILE A 4 -16.78 -5.09 0.37
N ILE A 5 -17.98 -5.66 0.28
CA ILE A 5 -19.24 -4.95 0.38
C ILE A 5 -20.10 -5.54 1.50
N GLY A 6 -21.05 -4.76 1.97
CA GLY A 6 -21.99 -5.14 3.02
C GLY A 6 -22.66 -3.91 3.61
N LEU A 7 -23.73 -4.13 4.34
CA LEU A 7 -24.42 -3.07 5.06
C LEU A 7 -23.55 -2.52 6.20
N ASN A 8 -23.81 -1.31 6.64
CA ASN A 8 -23.19 -0.74 7.83
C ASN A 8 -23.45 -1.67 9.04
N GLY A 9 -22.38 -1.97 9.79
CA GLY A 9 -22.47 -2.92 10.90
C GLY A 9 -22.31 -4.38 10.51
N ALA A 10 -22.05 -4.70 9.21
CA ALA A 10 -21.78 -6.07 8.76
C ALA A 10 -20.41 -6.59 9.17
N GLY A 11 -19.54 -5.74 9.71
CA GLY A 11 -18.19 -6.14 10.16
C GLY A 11 -17.08 -5.94 9.14
N LYS A 12 -17.27 -5.11 8.11
CA LYS A 12 -16.25 -4.85 7.07
C LYS A 12 -14.94 -4.32 7.66
N SER A 13 -15.00 -3.29 8.49
CA SER A 13 -13.82 -2.70 9.14
C SER A 13 -13.18 -3.66 10.13
N THR A 14 -13.98 -4.44 10.87
CA THR A 14 -13.48 -5.46 11.79
C THR A 14 -12.72 -6.54 11.04
N LEU A 15 -13.25 -7.02 9.91
CA LEU A 15 -12.57 -7.99 9.07
C LEU A 15 -11.22 -7.46 8.57
N MET A 16 -11.17 -6.20 8.12
CA MET A 16 -9.91 -5.56 7.70
C MET A 16 -8.88 -5.51 8.82
N LYS A 17 -9.30 -5.17 10.03
CA LYS A 17 -8.40 -5.13 11.20
C LYS A 17 -7.90 -6.52 11.59
N ILE A 18 -8.72 -7.54 11.47
CA ILE A 18 -8.33 -8.94 11.71
C ILE A 18 -7.29 -9.38 10.67
N ILE A 19 -7.52 -9.10 9.40
CA ILE A 19 -6.56 -9.41 8.32
C ILE A 19 -5.25 -8.65 8.53
N ALA A 20 -5.33 -7.41 8.98
CA ALA A 20 -4.15 -6.58 9.27
C ALA A 20 -3.39 -7.00 10.54
N GLY A 21 -3.96 -7.89 11.35
CA GLY A 21 -3.35 -8.32 12.61
C GLY A 21 -3.57 -7.38 13.80
N LEU A 22 -4.48 -6.41 13.67
CA LEU A 22 -4.80 -5.43 14.71
C LEU A 22 -5.84 -5.93 15.71
N GLU A 23 -6.65 -6.89 15.32
CA GLU A 23 -7.64 -7.56 16.16
C GLU A 23 -7.53 -9.07 15.99
N GLN A 24 -7.82 -9.81 17.09
CA GLN A 24 -7.86 -11.26 17.04
C GLN A 24 -9.26 -11.74 16.66
N PRO A 25 -9.40 -12.75 15.80
CA PRO A 25 -10.70 -13.34 15.52
C PRO A 25 -11.20 -14.11 16.75
N THR A 26 -12.52 -14.13 16.95
CA THR A 26 -13.14 -14.93 18.01
C THR A 26 -12.98 -16.43 17.72
N GLN A 27 -13.04 -16.81 16.46
CA GLN A 27 -12.82 -18.18 15.98
C GLN A 27 -12.00 -18.13 14.70
N GLY A 28 -11.19 -19.16 14.49
CA GLY A 28 -10.34 -19.26 13.31
C GLY A 28 -9.02 -18.53 13.45
N ASP A 29 -8.20 -18.65 12.44
CA ASP A 29 -6.85 -18.10 12.40
C ASP A 29 -6.62 -17.36 11.07
N VAL A 30 -5.78 -16.34 11.13
CA VAL A 30 -5.23 -15.68 9.94
C VAL A 30 -3.79 -16.17 9.78
N VAL A 31 -3.53 -16.87 8.69
CA VAL A 31 -2.20 -17.41 8.40
C VAL A 31 -1.68 -16.80 7.11
N TRP A 32 -0.49 -16.22 7.18
CA TRP A 32 0.21 -15.64 6.04
C TRP A 32 1.33 -16.59 5.59
N SER A 33 1.57 -16.64 4.29
CA SER A 33 2.77 -17.30 3.78
C SER A 33 4.02 -16.59 4.29
N PRO A 34 5.10 -17.31 4.62
CA PRO A 34 6.34 -16.68 5.10
C PRO A 34 6.86 -15.63 4.12
N GLY A 35 7.26 -14.47 4.65
CA GLY A 35 7.80 -13.37 3.87
C GLY A 35 6.79 -12.43 3.23
N TYR A 36 5.48 -12.68 3.36
CA TYR A 36 4.46 -11.74 2.89
C TYR A 36 4.38 -10.52 3.78
N THR A 37 4.35 -9.34 3.15
CA THR A 37 4.14 -8.06 3.83
C THR A 37 2.70 -7.60 3.66
N VAL A 38 2.13 -7.03 4.72
CA VAL A 38 0.76 -6.51 4.74
C VAL A 38 0.80 -5.04 5.08
N GLY A 39 0.20 -4.21 4.23
CA GLY A 39 0.03 -2.79 4.48
C GLY A 39 -1.45 -2.43 4.63
N TYR A 40 -1.76 -1.57 5.60
CA TYR A 40 -3.13 -1.22 5.93
C TYR A 40 -3.32 0.30 5.97
N LEU A 41 -4.33 0.80 5.25
CA LEU A 41 -4.79 2.18 5.35
C LEU A 41 -6.10 2.20 6.15
N PRO A 42 -6.07 2.56 7.44
CA PRO A 42 -7.28 2.72 8.25
C PRO A 42 -8.00 4.03 7.91
N GLN A 43 -9.17 4.27 8.52
CA GLN A 43 -9.92 5.51 8.34
C GLN A 43 -9.15 6.73 8.85
N ASP A 44 -8.45 6.60 10.00
CA ASP A 44 -7.59 7.63 10.57
C ASP A 44 -6.14 7.15 10.58
N PRO A 45 -5.42 7.25 9.46
CA PRO A 45 -4.06 6.73 9.38
C PRO A 45 -3.08 7.58 10.20
N PRO A 46 -2.19 6.93 10.97
CA PRO A 46 -1.17 7.64 11.73
C PRO A 46 -0.05 8.15 10.82
N LEU A 47 0.46 9.33 11.14
CA LEU A 47 1.68 9.89 10.57
C LEU A 47 2.68 10.18 11.68
N ASN A 48 3.96 10.26 11.31
CA ASN A 48 4.98 10.70 12.24
C ASN A 48 4.89 12.23 12.41
N GLU A 49 4.43 12.66 13.58
CA GLU A 49 4.16 14.08 13.89
C GLU A 49 5.42 14.93 13.92
N ASP A 50 6.60 14.34 14.09
CA ASP A 50 7.88 15.04 14.15
C ASP A 50 8.51 15.28 12.78
N LYS A 51 7.87 14.78 11.72
CA LYS A 51 8.40 14.85 10.36
C LYS A 51 7.51 15.66 9.42
N THR A 52 8.10 16.06 8.31
CA THR A 52 7.38 16.76 7.23
C THR A 52 6.54 15.78 6.41
N VAL A 53 5.73 16.33 5.50
CA VAL A 53 4.94 15.56 4.54
C VAL A 53 5.84 14.63 3.72
N LYS A 54 6.89 15.16 3.10
CA LYS A 54 7.82 14.37 2.28
C LYS A 54 8.55 13.30 3.09
N GLU A 55 9.00 13.64 4.28
CA GLU A 55 9.66 12.68 5.17
C GLU A 55 8.75 11.52 5.58
N ASN A 56 7.46 11.80 5.83
CA ASN A 56 6.48 10.76 6.07
C ASN A 56 6.30 9.82 4.88
N VAL A 57 6.19 10.38 3.68
CA VAL A 57 6.06 9.57 2.45
C VAL A 57 7.31 8.72 2.22
N MET A 58 8.50 9.29 2.45
CA MET A 58 9.78 8.60 2.33
C MET A 58 9.92 7.40 3.27
N GLU A 59 9.25 7.40 4.40
CA GLU A 59 9.27 6.26 5.33
C GLU A 59 8.84 4.94 4.66
N GLY A 60 7.92 4.99 3.70
CA GLY A 60 7.49 3.82 2.95
C GLY A 60 8.60 3.18 2.09
N VAL A 61 9.59 3.96 1.71
CA VAL A 61 10.72 3.55 0.86
C VAL A 61 12.06 3.85 1.51
N GLN A 62 12.12 3.91 2.83
CA GLN A 62 13.34 4.26 3.56
C GLN A 62 14.50 3.34 3.21
N TYR A 63 14.26 2.05 3.05
CA TYR A 63 15.29 1.09 2.67
C TYR A 63 15.94 1.39 1.31
N VAL A 64 15.23 2.03 0.40
CA VAL A 64 15.75 2.46 -0.91
C VAL A 64 16.74 3.61 -0.73
N TYR A 65 16.37 4.62 0.07
CA TYR A 65 17.25 5.75 0.39
C TYR A 65 18.45 5.31 1.21
N ASP A 66 18.27 4.37 2.14
CA ASP A 66 19.36 3.78 2.91
C ASP A 66 20.35 3.05 2.00
N ALA A 67 19.86 2.33 0.99
CA ALA A 67 20.72 1.65 0.01
C ALA A 67 21.53 2.65 -0.81
N LEU A 68 20.93 3.76 -1.26
CA LEU A 68 21.64 4.81 -1.99
C LEU A 68 22.73 5.45 -1.12
N LYS A 69 22.43 5.72 0.13
CA LYS A 69 23.40 6.29 1.07
C LYS A 69 24.54 5.32 1.35
N GLU A 70 24.24 4.05 1.59
CA GLU A 70 25.26 3.02 1.81
C GLU A 70 26.14 2.83 0.59
N TYR A 71 25.57 2.89 -0.61
CA TYR A 71 26.32 2.82 -1.86
C TYR A 71 27.39 3.92 -1.94
N ASP A 72 27.04 5.16 -1.62
CA ASP A 72 27.97 6.27 -1.60
C ASP A 72 29.07 6.08 -0.52
N GLU A 73 28.68 5.62 0.68
CA GLU A 73 29.61 5.32 1.77
C GLU A 73 30.60 4.21 1.38
N ILE A 74 30.15 3.17 0.70
CA ILE A 74 31.01 2.08 0.20
C ILE A 74 32.00 2.61 -0.83
N ASN A 75 31.55 3.43 -1.76
CA ASN A 75 32.43 4.02 -2.78
C ASN A 75 33.52 4.88 -2.15
N ASP A 76 33.21 5.63 -1.11
CA ASP A 76 34.21 6.40 -0.36
C ASP A 76 35.21 5.50 0.36
N LYS A 77 34.75 4.37 0.92
CA LYS A 77 35.61 3.41 1.63
C LYS A 77 36.64 2.73 0.74
N PHE A 78 36.35 2.56 -0.55
CA PHE A 78 37.36 2.00 -1.48
C PHE A 78 38.62 2.84 -1.57
N GLY A 79 38.56 4.12 -1.32
CA GLY A 79 39.69 5.04 -1.31
C GLY A 79 40.44 5.12 0.01
N LEU A 80 39.97 4.43 1.06
CA LEU A 80 40.63 4.46 2.37
C LEU A 80 41.68 3.33 2.51
N GLU A 81 42.85 3.69 3.06
CA GLU A 81 43.93 2.74 3.27
C GLU A 81 43.53 1.53 4.13
N GLU A 82 42.68 1.74 5.12
CA GLU A 82 42.14 0.69 5.97
C GLU A 82 41.50 -0.47 5.16
N TYR A 83 40.87 -0.17 4.02
CA TYR A 83 40.23 -1.16 3.17
C TYR A 83 41.12 -1.67 2.05
N TYR A 84 41.81 -0.79 1.31
CA TYR A 84 42.57 -1.24 0.16
C TYR A 84 43.89 -1.95 0.56
N SER A 85 44.35 -1.76 1.80
CA SER A 85 45.53 -2.45 2.31
C SER A 85 45.22 -3.83 2.94
N ASP A 86 43.93 -4.13 3.14
CA ASP A 86 43.49 -5.38 3.75
C ASP A 86 42.63 -6.16 2.76
N PRO A 87 43.13 -7.27 2.16
CA PRO A 87 42.37 -8.04 1.18
C PRO A 87 41.01 -8.58 1.70
N ASP A 88 40.94 -8.99 2.96
CA ASP A 88 39.73 -9.54 3.56
C ASP A 88 38.66 -8.45 3.72
N LYS A 89 39.03 -7.26 4.17
CA LYS A 89 38.12 -6.13 4.28
C LYS A 89 37.66 -5.66 2.90
N MET A 90 38.55 -5.65 1.93
CA MET A 90 38.20 -5.29 0.56
C MET A 90 37.21 -6.27 -0.05
N ASP A 91 37.39 -7.57 0.14
CA ASP A 91 36.48 -8.59 -0.36
C ASP A 91 35.07 -8.46 0.25
N LYS A 92 34.98 -8.23 1.56
CA LYS A 92 33.69 -7.98 2.25
C LYS A 92 33.01 -6.71 1.73
N LEU A 93 33.80 -5.66 1.49
CA LEU A 93 33.27 -4.40 0.97
C LEU A 93 32.71 -4.58 -0.44
N MET A 94 33.42 -5.34 -1.30
CA MET A 94 32.94 -5.65 -2.65
C MET A 94 31.70 -6.52 -2.65
N GLN A 95 31.59 -7.50 -1.75
CA GLN A 95 30.39 -8.32 -1.58
C GLN A 95 29.19 -7.45 -1.14
N ARG A 96 29.40 -6.56 -0.18
CA ARG A 96 28.35 -5.66 0.27
C ARG A 96 27.91 -4.68 -0.82
N GLN A 97 28.85 -4.18 -1.62
CA GLN A 97 28.52 -3.34 -2.78
C GLN A 97 27.62 -4.08 -3.77
N ALA A 98 27.90 -5.34 -4.05
CA ALA A 98 27.06 -6.15 -4.94
C ALA A 98 25.65 -6.32 -4.40
N GLU A 99 25.50 -6.60 -3.10
CA GLU A 99 24.18 -6.71 -2.45
C GLU A 99 23.40 -5.40 -2.50
N VAL A 100 24.05 -4.27 -2.22
CA VAL A 100 23.43 -2.94 -2.26
C VAL A 100 23.06 -2.58 -3.70
N GLN A 101 23.92 -2.91 -4.68
CA GLN A 101 23.62 -2.69 -6.10
C GLN A 101 22.39 -3.47 -6.54
N ASP A 102 22.22 -4.71 -6.07
CA ASP A 102 21.03 -5.51 -6.37
C ASP A 102 19.74 -4.84 -5.84
N ILE A 103 19.79 -4.28 -4.63
CA ILE A 103 18.67 -3.51 -4.07
C ILE A 103 18.35 -2.29 -4.94
N ILE A 104 19.39 -1.53 -5.31
CA ILE A 104 19.25 -0.32 -6.15
C ILE A 104 18.63 -0.66 -7.49
N ASP A 105 19.07 -1.73 -8.14
CA ASP A 105 18.56 -2.16 -9.44
C ASP A 105 17.13 -2.69 -9.33
N ALA A 106 16.83 -3.50 -8.31
CA ALA A 106 15.51 -4.09 -8.11
C ALA A 106 14.43 -3.04 -7.78
N THR A 107 14.81 -1.96 -7.10
CA THR A 107 13.90 -0.89 -6.68
C THR A 107 13.87 0.31 -7.60
N ASP A 108 14.73 0.34 -8.63
CA ASP A 108 14.93 1.53 -9.48
C ASP A 108 15.24 2.77 -8.63
N ALA A 109 16.15 2.61 -7.68
CA ALA A 109 16.41 3.57 -6.60
C ALA A 109 16.83 4.96 -7.11
N TRP A 110 17.58 5.02 -8.24
CA TRP A 110 18.01 6.29 -8.81
C TRP A 110 16.86 7.20 -9.25
N ASN A 111 15.70 6.61 -9.56
CA ASN A 111 14.49 7.32 -9.97
C ASN A 111 13.46 7.46 -8.83
N MET A 112 13.81 7.07 -7.60
CA MET A 112 12.85 7.07 -6.47
C MET A 112 12.31 8.46 -6.15
N ASP A 113 13.15 9.50 -6.16
CA ASP A 113 12.68 10.87 -5.94
C ASP A 113 11.62 11.29 -6.97
N SER A 114 11.82 10.95 -8.25
CA SER A 114 10.85 11.25 -9.30
C SER A 114 9.55 10.47 -9.12
N LYS A 115 9.63 9.21 -8.73
CA LYS A 115 8.45 8.38 -8.45
C LYS A 115 7.65 8.93 -7.28
N LEU A 116 8.33 9.31 -6.21
CA LEU A 116 7.74 9.88 -5.01
C LEU A 116 7.03 11.20 -5.32
N GLU A 117 7.68 12.12 -6.02
CA GLU A 117 7.11 13.40 -6.41
C GLU A 117 5.88 13.22 -7.32
N ARG A 118 5.92 12.29 -8.26
CA ARG A 118 4.78 12.00 -9.13
C ARG A 118 3.58 11.44 -8.36
N ALA A 119 3.81 10.54 -7.42
CA ALA A 119 2.75 9.98 -6.60
C ALA A 119 2.14 11.04 -5.67
N MET A 120 2.97 11.88 -5.05
CA MET A 120 2.52 12.98 -4.21
C MET A 120 1.68 13.98 -5.01
N ASP A 121 2.10 14.32 -6.21
CA ASP A 121 1.37 15.23 -7.10
C ASP A 121 0.03 14.63 -7.55
N ALA A 122 0.04 13.36 -7.97
CA ALA A 122 -1.17 12.65 -8.41
C ALA A 122 -2.25 12.57 -7.31
N LEU A 123 -1.84 12.38 -6.07
CA LEU A 123 -2.73 12.30 -4.90
C LEU A 123 -2.99 13.66 -4.24
N ARG A 124 -2.51 14.76 -4.83
CA ARG A 124 -2.70 16.11 -4.30
C ARG A 124 -2.23 16.22 -2.85
N CYS A 125 -1.09 15.62 -2.52
CA CYS A 125 -0.48 15.78 -1.22
C CYS A 125 -0.09 17.25 -0.98
N PRO A 126 -0.14 17.72 0.28
CA PRO A 126 0.37 19.06 0.61
C PRO A 126 1.87 19.19 0.27
N PRO A 127 2.40 20.43 0.20
CA PRO A 127 3.82 20.64 -0.05
C PRO A 127 4.70 19.79 0.88
N GLY A 128 5.74 19.19 0.32
CA GLY A 128 6.59 18.22 1.02
C GLY A 128 7.31 18.76 2.25
N ASP A 129 7.57 20.08 2.32
CA ASP A 129 8.23 20.74 3.43
C ASP A 129 7.29 21.15 4.58
N TRP A 130 5.99 20.95 4.42
CA TRP A 130 5.03 21.27 5.48
C TRP A 130 5.10 20.25 6.62
N ALA A 131 4.97 20.75 7.86
CA ALA A 131 4.79 19.91 9.03
C ALA A 131 3.40 19.24 8.98
N VAL A 132 3.33 17.96 9.34
CA VAL A 132 2.05 17.22 9.28
C VAL A 132 1.08 17.60 10.40
N THR A 133 1.55 18.26 11.45
CA THR A 133 0.74 18.64 12.62
C THR A 133 -0.43 19.55 12.29
N ASN A 134 -0.34 20.34 11.22
CA ASN A 134 -1.36 21.33 10.83
C ASN A 134 -2.24 20.86 9.65
N LEU A 135 -2.10 19.61 9.22
CA LEU A 135 -2.86 19.08 8.09
C LEU A 135 -4.30 18.75 8.50
N SER A 136 -5.23 18.95 7.56
CA SER A 136 -6.59 18.43 7.69
C SER A 136 -6.60 16.90 7.68
N GLY A 137 -7.71 16.30 8.12
CA GLY A 137 -7.88 14.85 8.07
C GLY A 137 -7.72 14.28 6.66
N GLY A 138 -8.29 14.95 5.66
CA GLY A 138 -8.16 14.55 4.25
C GLY A 138 -6.74 14.64 3.73
N GLU A 139 -6.02 15.70 4.08
CA GLU A 139 -4.61 15.86 3.72
C GLU A 139 -3.72 14.79 4.34
N ARG A 140 -3.92 14.52 5.63
CA ARG A 140 -3.21 13.43 6.34
C ARG A 140 -3.45 12.08 5.69
N ARG A 141 -4.69 11.83 5.31
CA ARG A 141 -5.08 10.57 4.66
C ARG A 141 -4.41 10.39 3.30
N ARG A 142 -4.34 11.45 2.49
CA ARG A 142 -3.65 11.41 1.19
C ARG A 142 -2.16 11.15 1.33
N VAL A 143 -1.51 11.75 2.32
CA VAL A 143 -0.10 11.50 2.63
C VAL A 143 0.13 10.05 3.04
N ALA A 144 -0.71 9.51 3.91
CA ALA A 144 -0.61 8.12 4.35
C ALA A 144 -0.87 7.13 3.23
N LEU A 145 -1.83 7.40 2.35
CA LEU A 145 -2.09 6.59 1.16
C LEU A 145 -0.88 6.59 0.23
N CYS A 146 -0.31 7.75 -0.04
CA CYS A 146 0.88 7.89 -0.87
C CYS A 146 2.05 7.05 -0.32
N ARG A 147 2.34 7.16 0.96
CA ARG A 147 3.36 6.37 1.65
C ARG A 147 3.14 4.87 1.47
N LEU A 148 1.91 4.42 1.68
CA LEU A 148 1.55 3.02 1.60
C LEU A 148 1.68 2.44 0.18
N LEU A 149 1.23 3.19 -0.82
CA LEU A 149 1.35 2.76 -2.23
C LEU A 149 2.80 2.64 -2.68
N LEU A 150 3.67 3.53 -2.24
CA LEU A 150 5.10 3.49 -2.54
C LEU A 150 5.82 2.35 -1.80
N GLN A 151 5.35 1.99 -0.62
CA GLN A 151 5.88 0.87 0.16
C GLN A 151 5.70 -0.46 -0.56
N LYS A 152 4.66 -0.62 -1.36
CA LYS A 152 4.33 -1.81 -2.15
C LYS A 152 4.27 -3.11 -1.33
N PRO A 153 3.44 -3.19 -0.27
CA PRO A 153 3.26 -4.45 0.44
C PRO A 153 2.67 -5.52 -0.47
N ASP A 154 2.90 -6.79 -0.16
CA ASP A 154 2.34 -7.92 -0.93
C ASP A 154 0.81 -7.95 -0.85
N VAL A 155 0.27 -7.56 0.29
CA VAL A 155 -1.17 -7.42 0.51
C VAL A 155 -1.46 -5.98 0.95
N LEU A 156 -2.28 -5.32 0.18
CA LEU A 156 -2.67 -3.92 0.39
C LEU A 156 -4.13 -3.88 0.85
N LEU A 157 -4.34 -3.41 2.08
CA LEU A 157 -5.66 -3.29 2.70
C LEU A 157 -6.07 -1.82 2.74
N LEU A 158 -7.14 -1.47 2.05
CA LEU A 158 -7.60 -0.09 1.90
C LEU A 158 -9.02 0.08 2.44
N ASP A 159 -9.18 0.90 3.46
CA ASP A 159 -10.48 1.26 4.02
C ASP A 159 -10.91 2.62 3.48
N GLU A 160 -11.93 2.63 2.64
CA GLU A 160 -12.47 3.83 1.95
C GLU A 160 -11.37 4.65 1.22
N PRO A 161 -10.62 4.04 0.28
CA PRO A 161 -9.44 4.68 -0.30
C PRO A 161 -9.75 5.91 -1.15
N THR A 162 -10.96 6.05 -1.67
CA THR A 162 -11.35 7.18 -2.53
C THR A 162 -11.87 8.39 -1.75
N ASN A 163 -12.09 8.26 -0.44
CA ASN A 163 -12.50 9.38 0.40
C ASN A 163 -11.47 10.51 0.36
N HIS A 164 -11.95 11.74 0.23
CA HIS A 164 -11.15 12.96 0.14
C HIS A 164 -10.24 13.06 -1.10
N LEU A 165 -10.48 12.24 -2.12
CA LEU A 165 -9.80 12.35 -3.41
C LEU A 165 -10.71 13.03 -4.44
N ASP A 166 -10.10 13.85 -5.30
CA ASP A 166 -10.78 14.37 -6.48
C ASP A 166 -10.86 13.32 -7.60
N ALA A 167 -11.62 13.63 -8.66
CA ALA A 167 -11.84 12.69 -9.76
C ALA A 167 -10.55 12.26 -10.46
N GLU A 168 -9.60 13.17 -10.64
CA GLU A 168 -8.32 12.86 -11.28
C GLU A 168 -7.45 11.96 -10.41
N SER A 169 -7.44 12.19 -9.11
CA SER A 169 -6.71 11.35 -8.14
C SER A 169 -7.31 9.96 -8.05
N ILE A 170 -8.64 9.85 -8.07
CA ILE A 170 -9.33 8.55 -8.09
C ILE A 170 -8.97 7.78 -9.35
N ASP A 171 -8.99 8.42 -10.51
CA ASP A 171 -8.62 7.78 -11.78
C ASP A 171 -7.17 7.27 -11.75
N TRP A 172 -6.25 8.08 -11.27
CA TRP A 172 -4.86 7.66 -11.09
C TRP A 172 -4.73 6.48 -10.14
N LEU A 173 -5.46 6.51 -9.00
CA LEU A 173 -5.45 5.42 -8.01
C LEU A 173 -5.98 4.12 -8.62
N GLU A 174 -7.08 4.19 -9.36
CA GLU A 174 -7.66 3.02 -10.03
C GLU A 174 -6.66 2.38 -11.00
N GLN A 175 -6.01 3.19 -11.84
CA GLN A 175 -4.99 2.71 -12.78
C GLN A 175 -3.79 2.10 -12.04
N HIS A 176 -3.35 2.74 -10.96
CA HIS A 176 -2.25 2.23 -10.15
C HIS A 176 -2.58 0.87 -9.54
N LEU A 177 -3.79 0.70 -9.00
CA LEU A 177 -4.24 -0.54 -8.38
C LEU A 177 -4.50 -1.65 -9.41
N GLN A 178 -4.98 -1.32 -10.60
CA GLN A 178 -5.15 -2.30 -11.69
C GLN A 178 -3.81 -2.94 -12.08
N GLN A 179 -2.73 -2.18 -12.04
CA GLN A 179 -1.37 -2.61 -12.35
C GLN A 179 -0.59 -3.11 -11.14
N TYR A 180 -1.17 -3.03 -9.95
CA TYR A 180 -0.51 -3.45 -8.72
C TYR A 180 -0.25 -4.95 -8.73
N GLU A 181 1.00 -5.37 -8.53
CA GLU A 181 1.40 -6.79 -8.61
C GLU A 181 0.90 -7.63 -7.43
N GLY A 182 0.68 -7.01 -6.28
CA GLY A 182 0.20 -7.68 -5.08
C GLY A 182 -1.32 -7.86 -5.03
N THR A 183 -1.79 -8.39 -3.92
CA THR A 183 -3.21 -8.49 -3.61
C THR A 183 -3.72 -7.18 -3.05
N VAL A 184 -4.83 -6.69 -3.58
CA VAL A 184 -5.52 -5.50 -3.07
C VAL A 184 -6.88 -5.92 -2.52
N ILE A 185 -7.14 -5.54 -1.27
CA ILE A 185 -8.43 -5.73 -0.61
C ILE A 185 -8.95 -4.35 -0.20
N ALA A 186 -10.08 -3.94 -0.75
CA ALA A 186 -10.65 -2.62 -0.51
C ALA A 186 -12.07 -2.72 0.04
N VAL A 187 -12.34 -1.92 1.08
CA VAL A 187 -13.68 -1.67 1.58
C VAL A 187 -14.07 -0.27 1.13
N THR A 188 -15.15 -0.16 0.35
CA THR A 188 -15.64 1.14 -0.12
C THR A 188 -17.12 1.08 -0.49
N HIS A 189 -17.79 2.22 -0.41
CA HIS A 189 -19.14 2.44 -0.94
C HIS A 189 -19.12 2.98 -2.39
N ASP A 190 -17.94 3.27 -2.93
CA ASP A 190 -17.75 3.74 -4.29
C ASP A 190 -17.87 2.57 -5.28
N ARG A 191 -19.05 2.39 -5.84
CA ARG A 191 -19.33 1.30 -6.79
C ARG A 191 -18.57 1.45 -8.10
N TYR A 192 -18.25 2.65 -8.53
CA TYR A 192 -17.45 2.88 -9.76
C TYR A 192 -16.02 2.41 -9.56
N PHE A 193 -15.45 2.69 -8.40
CA PHE A 193 -14.13 2.19 -8.02
C PHE A 193 -14.12 0.65 -7.98
N LEU A 194 -15.12 0.03 -7.38
CA LEU A 194 -15.24 -1.43 -7.33
C LEU A 194 -15.42 -2.03 -8.73
N ASP A 195 -16.12 -1.34 -9.62
CA ASP A 195 -16.28 -1.79 -11.00
C ASP A 195 -14.95 -1.78 -11.76
N ASP A 196 -14.15 -0.74 -11.57
CA ASP A 196 -12.91 -0.55 -12.31
C ASP A 196 -11.73 -1.38 -11.76
N VAL A 197 -11.72 -1.69 -10.47
CA VAL A 197 -10.59 -2.31 -9.78
C VAL A 197 -10.81 -3.77 -9.41
N SER A 198 -12.03 -4.14 -8.99
CA SER A 198 -12.28 -5.47 -8.42
C SER A 198 -12.34 -6.58 -9.46
N GLU A 199 -11.69 -7.68 -9.16
CA GLU A 199 -11.78 -8.97 -9.89
C GLU A 199 -12.70 -9.94 -9.14
N TRP A 200 -12.85 -9.73 -7.84
CA TRP A 200 -13.74 -10.46 -6.94
C TRP A 200 -14.45 -9.52 -6.01
N ILE A 201 -15.68 -9.85 -5.64
CA ILE A 201 -16.45 -9.18 -4.60
C ILE A 201 -16.68 -10.18 -3.46
N LEU A 202 -16.34 -9.77 -2.24
CA LEU A 202 -16.71 -10.49 -1.02
C LEU A 202 -17.87 -9.75 -0.37
N GLU A 203 -19.05 -10.36 -0.38
CA GLU A 203 -20.23 -9.82 0.27
C GLU A 203 -20.34 -10.32 1.70
N LEU A 204 -20.41 -9.41 2.67
CA LEU A 204 -20.70 -9.72 4.06
C LEU A 204 -22.19 -9.55 4.32
N ASP A 205 -22.89 -10.66 4.53
CA ASP A 205 -24.33 -10.69 4.77
C ASP A 205 -24.66 -11.69 5.87
N ARG A 206 -25.36 -11.21 6.90
CA ARG A 206 -25.87 -12.03 8.02
C ARG A 206 -24.79 -12.90 8.68
N GLY A 207 -23.61 -12.35 8.87
CA GLY A 207 -22.47 -13.02 9.47
C GLY A 207 -21.73 -13.99 8.56
N GLU A 208 -22.08 -14.04 7.29
CA GLU A 208 -21.44 -14.89 6.28
C GLU A 208 -20.66 -14.04 5.28
N GLY A 209 -19.56 -14.59 4.76
CA GLY A 209 -18.79 -14.03 3.64
C GLY A 209 -19.06 -14.82 2.39
N ILE A 210 -19.65 -14.19 1.37
CA ILE A 210 -20.00 -14.83 0.11
C ILE A 210 -19.12 -14.26 -1.00
N PRO A 211 -18.23 -15.08 -1.60
CA PRO A 211 -17.39 -14.62 -2.71
C PRO A 211 -18.14 -14.68 -4.04
N TRP A 212 -17.98 -13.62 -4.84
CA TRP A 212 -18.53 -13.50 -6.18
C TRP A 212 -17.40 -13.13 -7.15
N LYS A 213 -17.25 -13.89 -8.21
CA LYS A 213 -16.27 -13.59 -9.24
C LYS A 213 -16.72 -12.42 -10.10
N GLY A 214 -15.83 -11.47 -10.37
CA GLY A 214 -16.07 -10.33 -11.21
C GLY A 214 -16.06 -9.01 -10.44
N ASN A 215 -16.44 -7.94 -11.14
CA ASN A 215 -16.53 -6.59 -10.58
C ASN A 215 -17.91 -6.32 -9.94
N TYR A 216 -18.15 -5.06 -9.55
CA TYR A 216 -19.43 -4.68 -8.91
C TYR A 216 -20.64 -4.92 -9.81
N SER A 217 -20.58 -4.55 -11.09
CA SER A 217 -21.67 -4.74 -12.06
C SER A 217 -21.97 -6.24 -12.25
N SER A 218 -20.96 -7.06 -12.31
CA SER A 218 -21.09 -8.51 -12.39
C SER A 218 -21.72 -9.10 -11.12
N TRP A 219 -21.32 -8.63 -9.94
CA TRP A 219 -21.94 -9.02 -8.67
C TRP A 219 -23.42 -8.68 -8.63
N LEU A 220 -23.78 -7.45 -9.02
CA LEU A 220 -25.18 -6.99 -9.03
C LEU A 220 -26.04 -7.84 -9.95
N ASP A 221 -25.57 -8.16 -11.14
CA ASP A 221 -26.27 -9.01 -12.11
C ASP A 221 -26.46 -10.45 -11.59
N GLN A 222 -25.41 -11.05 -11.06
CA GLN A 222 -25.46 -12.41 -10.50
C GLN A 222 -26.41 -12.49 -9.29
N LYS A 223 -26.37 -11.48 -8.40
CA LYS A 223 -27.23 -11.43 -7.22
C LYS A 223 -28.70 -11.27 -7.60
N THR A 224 -29.00 -10.41 -8.56
CA THR A 224 -30.36 -10.19 -9.06
C THR A 224 -30.93 -11.49 -9.65
N LYS A 225 -30.16 -12.20 -10.45
CA LYS A 225 -30.58 -13.50 -11.03
C LYS A 225 -30.83 -14.55 -9.98
N ARG A 226 -29.98 -14.65 -8.96
CA ARG A 226 -30.14 -15.59 -7.86
C ARG A 226 -31.39 -15.34 -7.06
N MET A 227 -31.66 -14.07 -6.69
CA MET A 227 -32.87 -13.69 -5.96
C MET A 227 -34.12 -14.02 -6.74
N ALA A 228 -34.14 -13.78 -8.05
CA ALA A 228 -35.28 -14.13 -8.92
C ALA A 228 -35.52 -15.64 -9.03
N GLN A 229 -34.49 -16.47 -8.81
CA GLN A 229 -34.63 -17.94 -8.77
C GLN A 229 -35.15 -18.45 -7.43
N GLU A 230 -34.81 -17.77 -6.34
CA GLU A 230 -35.27 -18.13 -4.98
C GLU A 230 -36.74 -17.77 -4.72
N GLU A 231 -37.28 -16.83 -5.49
CA GLU A 231 -38.69 -16.42 -5.42
C GLU A 231 -39.65 -17.32 -6.22
N LYS A 232 -39.12 -18.27 -7.01
CA LYS A 232 -39.91 -19.25 -7.79
C LYS A 232 -40.07 -20.58 -7.05
#